data_ab9d6623ba1c3b275682af04e05c1e3f
#
_entry.id   ab9d6623ba1c3b275682af04e05c1e3f
#
_cell.length_a   1.000
_cell.length_b   1.000
_cell.length_c   1.000
_cell.angle_alpha   90.00
_cell.angle_beta   90.00
_cell.angle_gamma   90.00
#
_symmetry.space_group_name_H-M   'P 1'
#
loop_
_entity.id
_entity.type
_entity.pdbx_description
1 polymer ?
#
loop_
_entity_poly.entity_id
_entity_poly.type
_entity_poly.pdbx_seq_one_letter_code
_entity_poly.pdbx_strand_id
1 'polypeptide(L)'
;MKILVIGVGMYVTGRGTNTFGTIFPSIIEFQRINKIKKFEVIFAGRNFSNIQKSKKKVLKALKISKIDLSKINFKVSFYPNKKNKKQTYKDILKNEKNLSCAIVAVPDHLHYQVINECLDHDLHTLAVKPFTIKTKDARKLIEKKNKKKIFGLVEFHKRFDKHNLLLKNAYDSKRLGAPLSFIVEYSQKKIVPEELFKTWAYKTNILQYLGVHYVDLVYFVTRATPVRVLAIGQKNWLKKKGINTYDSIQCIIEWKTKSNIKFTQTLSVNWIDPNNSTAMSTQKIKFLGTKGNFESDQKARGIKIVSDDTHVEEPNPDFNMAFQEGNRTEWRGYGIQAITQFLSGVRKIKNKNFINSNYYNKSKEDEFFKYFNFSSTSFEEAAISTAVLEAANKSLKNNSNWQKIK
;
A
#
# COMPACT_ATOMS: atom_id res chain seq x y z
N MET A 1 -4.05 13.48 -18.90
CA MET A 1 -4.23 13.04 -17.51
C MET A 1 -3.19 13.73 -16.63
N LYS A 2 -3.61 14.37 -15.52
CA LYS A 2 -2.72 15.08 -14.60
C LYS A 2 -2.84 14.43 -13.21
N ILE A 3 -1.73 13.92 -12.65
CA ILE A 3 -1.68 13.15 -11.41
C ILE A 3 -0.92 13.96 -10.37
N LEU A 4 -1.49 14.14 -9.18
CA LEU A 4 -0.81 14.68 -8.02
C LEU A 4 -0.31 13.54 -7.12
N VAL A 5 1.01 13.47 -6.89
CA VAL A 5 1.63 12.51 -5.96
C VAL A 5 2.07 13.27 -4.72
N ILE A 6 1.43 13.00 -3.59
CA ILE A 6 1.71 13.63 -2.30
C ILE A 6 2.58 12.70 -1.46
N GLY A 7 3.82 13.12 -1.26
CA GLY A 7 4.90 12.31 -0.71
C GLY A 7 5.95 11.97 -1.77
N VAL A 8 7.22 11.89 -1.35
CA VAL A 8 8.37 11.61 -2.24
C VAL A 8 9.37 10.67 -1.55
N GLY A 9 8.85 9.74 -0.76
CA GLY A 9 9.63 8.78 0.02
C GLY A 9 10.14 7.59 -0.81
N MET A 10 10.62 6.60 -0.06
CA MET A 10 11.14 5.33 -0.58
C MET A 10 10.14 4.65 -1.51
N TYR A 11 8.89 4.50 -1.09
CA TYR A 11 7.86 3.81 -1.88
C TYR A 11 7.47 4.56 -3.16
N VAL A 12 7.60 5.89 -3.17
CA VAL A 12 7.25 6.72 -4.34
C VAL A 12 8.34 6.72 -5.40
N THR A 13 9.59 7.02 -5.02
CA THR A 13 10.70 7.29 -5.95
C THR A 13 11.96 6.48 -5.66
N GLY A 14 11.96 5.59 -4.65
CA GLY A 14 13.16 4.88 -4.19
C GLY A 14 14.14 5.78 -3.43
N ARG A 15 13.73 6.95 -2.96
CA ARG A 15 14.61 7.85 -2.20
C ARG A 15 15.13 7.17 -0.94
N GLY A 16 16.45 7.18 -0.75
CA GLY A 16 17.13 6.51 0.36
C GLY A 16 17.42 5.03 0.11
N THR A 17 17.16 4.50 -1.08
CA THR A 17 17.49 3.13 -1.47
C THR A 17 18.13 3.08 -2.85
N ASN A 18 18.60 1.90 -3.26
CA ASN A 18 19.12 1.67 -4.62
C ASN A 18 18.02 1.44 -5.67
N THR A 19 16.75 1.32 -5.25
CA THR A 19 15.60 1.08 -6.12
C THR A 19 14.99 2.39 -6.67
N PHE A 20 13.91 2.27 -7.46
CA PHE A 20 13.14 3.41 -7.99
C PHE A 20 11.78 3.57 -7.27
N GLY A 21 11.53 2.80 -6.19
CA GLY A 21 10.24 2.75 -5.54
C GLY A 21 9.20 1.97 -6.36
N THR A 22 7.94 2.18 -6.06
CA THR A 22 6.82 1.47 -6.71
C THR A 22 5.89 2.44 -7.45
N ILE A 23 5.54 3.58 -6.83
CA ILE A 23 4.52 4.49 -7.40
C ILE A 23 4.97 5.10 -8.72
N PHE A 24 6.18 5.66 -8.79
CA PHE A 24 6.61 6.31 -10.04
C PHE A 24 6.87 5.30 -11.17
N PRO A 25 7.51 4.16 -10.96
CA PRO A 25 7.57 3.07 -11.94
C PRO A 25 6.18 2.66 -12.46
N SER A 26 5.18 2.53 -11.59
CA SER A 26 3.80 2.20 -12.00
C SER A 26 3.19 3.28 -12.90
N ILE A 27 3.47 4.55 -12.62
CA ILE A 27 3.01 5.67 -13.46
C ILE A 27 3.68 5.61 -14.85
N ILE A 28 4.97 5.28 -14.91
CA ILE A 28 5.70 5.06 -16.17
C ILE A 28 5.07 3.92 -16.96
N GLU A 29 4.86 2.76 -16.33
CA GLU A 29 4.28 1.59 -17.00
C GLU A 29 2.84 1.85 -17.44
N PHE A 30 2.03 2.51 -16.63
CA PHE A 30 0.69 2.93 -17.01
C PHE A 30 0.70 3.82 -18.26
N GLN A 31 1.61 4.79 -18.32
CA GLN A 31 1.77 5.67 -19.47
C GLN A 31 2.23 4.89 -20.70
N ARG A 32 3.21 4.01 -20.56
CA ARG A 32 3.75 3.18 -21.65
C ARG A 32 2.68 2.32 -22.31
N ILE A 33 1.86 1.65 -21.50
CA ILE A 33 0.78 0.75 -21.99
C ILE A 33 -0.34 1.56 -22.66
N ASN A 34 -0.72 2.69 -22.06
CA ASN A 34 -1.91 3.43 -22.48
C ASN A 34 -1.63 4.54 -23.52
N LYS A 35 -0.36 4.88 -23.79
CA LYS A 35 0.10 5.87 -24.79
C LYS A 35 -0.68 7.19 -24.73
N ILE A 36 -0.88 7.73 -23.51
CA ILE A 36 -1.69 8.93 -23.29
C ILE A 36 -0.94 10.15 -23.84
N LYS A 37 -1.50 10.86 -24.83
CA LYS A 37 -0.83 11.97 -25.54
C LYS A 37 -0.43 13.14 -24.62
N LYS A 38 -1.30 13.53 -23.65
CA LYS A 38 -1.00 14.59 -22.66
C LYS A 38 -1.02 14.01 -21.27
N PHE A 39 0.17 13.92 -20.67
CA PHE A 39 0.36 13.27 -19.38
C PHE A 39 1.24 14.11 -18.46
N GLU A 40 0.79 14.39 -17.25
CA GLU A 40 1.51 15.23 -16.31
C GLU A 40 1.50 14.61 -14.92
N VAL A 41 2.65 14.65 -14.26
CA VAL A 41 2.84 14.17 -12.88
C VAL A 41 3.42 15.29 -12.04
N ILE A 42 2.74 15.63 -10.96
CA ILE A 42 3.17 16.65 -10.00
C ILE A 42 3.56 15.96 -8.70
N PHE A 43 4.80 16.11 -8.28
CA PHE A 43 5.31 15.61 -7.00
C PHE A 43 5.29 16.71 -5.96
N ALA A 44 4.58 16.46 -4.85
CA ALA A 44 4.54 17.34 -3.68
C ALA A 44 5.25 16.70 -2.50
N GLY A 45 6.34 17.30 -2.03
CA GLY A 45 7.10 16.86 -0.85
C GLY A 45 7.08 17.90 0.26
N ARG A 46 7.57 17.51 1.45
CA ARG A 46 7.59 18.41 2.61
C ARG A 46 8.68 19.48 2.51
N ASN A 47 9.86 19.12 2.01
CA ASN A 47 11.00 20.01 1.97
C ASN A 47 11.78 19.90 0.66
N PHE A 48 12.49 20.97 0.33
CA PHE A 48 13.22 21.11 -0.93
C PHE A 48 14.33 20.07 -1.10
N SER A 49 15.09 19.76 -0.05
CA SER A 49 16.19 18.77 -0.13
C SER A 49 15.67 17.38 -0.52
N ASN A 50 14.59 16.91 0.10
CA ASN A 50 13.96 15.63 -0.24
C ASN A 50 13.44 15.61 -1.68
N ILE A 51 12.86 16.71 -2.13
CA ILE A 51 12.41 16.87 -3.51
C ILE A 51 13.59 16.76 -4.49
N GLN A 52 14.73 17.40 -4.22
CA GLN A 52 15.89 17.32 -5.10
C GLN A 52 16.45 15.90 -5.20
N LYS A 53 16.55 15.18 -4.08
CA LYS A 53 16.96 13.77 -4.07
C LYS A 53 15.99 12.89 -4.87
N SER A 54 14.70 13.10 -4.73
CA SER A 54 13.65 12.37 -5.47
C SER A 54 13.65 12.72 -6.95
N LYS A 55 13.86 13.99 -7.30
CA LYS A 55 13.98 14.44 -8.70
C LYS A 55 15.09 13.69 -9.44
N LYS A 56 16.27 13.51 -8.82
CA LYS A 56 17.37 12.72 -9.41
C LYS A 56 16.92 11.29 -9.73
N LYS A 57 16.20 10.63 -8.82
CA LYS A 57 15.66 9.27 -9.01
C LYS A 57 14.62 9.22 -10.14
N VAL A 58 13.70 10.16 -10.17
CA VAL A 58 12.64 10.27 -11.21
C VAL A 58 13.26 10.47 -12.59
N LEU A 59 14.21 11.40 -12.73
CA LEU A 59 14.88 11.64 -14.01
C LEU A 59 15.70 10.43 -14.48
N LYS A 60 16.38 9.71 -13.56
CA LYS A 60 17.06 8.46 -13.88
C LYS A 60 16.09 7.38 -14.36
N ALA A 61 14.94 7.22 -13.68
CA ALA A 61 13.90 6.26 -14.08
C ALA A 61 13.35 6.57 -15.49
N LEU A 62 13.04 7.82 -15.78
CA LEU A 62 12.60 8.25 -17.13
C LEU A 62 13.67 7.95 -18.19
N LYS A 63 14.94 8.23 -17.90
CA LYS A 63 16.04 7.97 -18.84
C LYS A 63 16.14 6.49 -19.21
N ILE A 64 16.10 5.60 -18.21
CA ILE A 64 16.26 4.15 -18.45
C ILE A 64 14.99 3.51 -19.05
N SER A 65 13.80 4.06 -18.78
CA SER A 65 12.56 3.57 -19.37
C SER A 65 12.42 3.86 -20.86
N LYS A 66 13.24 4.78 -21.40
CA LYS A 66 13.24 5.23 -22.79
C LYS A 66 11.83 5.51 -23.34
N ILE A 67 10.96 6.12 -22.50
CA ILE A 67 9.72 6.65 -23.01
C ILE A 67 10.04 7.73 -24.04
N ASP A 68 9.45 7.62 -25.22
CA ASP A 68 9.62 8.61 -26.28
C ASP A 68 8.85 9.89 -25.92
N LEU A 69 9.54 10.80 -25.24
CA LEU A 69 8.97 12.09 -24.81
C LEU A 69 8.66 13.02 -25.99
N SER A 70 9.20 12.76 -27.19
CA SER A 70 8.92 13.54 -28.39
C SER A 70 7.51 13.27 -28.93
N LYS A 71 7.04 12.02 -28.77
CA LYS A 71 5.70 11.59 -29.18
C LYS A 71 4.62 11.82 -28.13
N ILE A 72 5.03 12.10 -26.88
CA ILE A 72 4.14 12.19 -25.73
C ILE A 72 4.47 13.48 -24.96
N ASN A 73 3.50 14.37 -24.78
CA ASN A 73 3.66 15.52 -23.90
C ASN A 73 3.63 15.05 -22.43
N PHE A 74 4.74 14.44 -21.97
CA PHE A 74 4.91 13.96 -20.61
C PHE A 74 5.67 14.99 -19.78
N LYS A 75 4.96 15.67 -18.88
CA LYS A 75 5.53 16.68 -17.98
C LYS A 75 5.68 16.12 -16.57
N VAL A 76 6.77 16.49 -15.91
CA VAL A 76 7.02 16.16 -14.49
C VAL A 76 7.39 17.43 -13.74
N SER A 77 6.64 17.76 -12.71
CA SER A 77 6.84 18.93 -11.87
C SER A 77 7.11 18.53 -10.42
N PHE A 78 7.87 19.35 -9.69
CA PHE A 78 8.33 19.07 -8.32
C PHE A 78 8.11 20.28 -7.44
N TYR A 79 7.46 20.08 -6.29
CA TYR A 79 7.18 21.12 -5.30
C TYR A 79 7.53 20.64 -3.89
N PRO A 80 8.15 21.50 -3.04
CA PRO A 80 8.62 22.86 -3.34
C PRO A 80 9.74 22.89 -4.39
N ASN A 81 9.89 24.01 -5.08
CA ASN A 81 10.94 24.23 -6.09
C ASN A 81 11.84 25.42 -5.73
N LYS A 82 12.84 25.73 -6.58
CA LYS A 82 13.77 26.84 -6.32
C LYS A 82 13.08 28.21 -6.22
N LYS A 83 12.05 28.45 -7.05
CA LYS A 83 11.30 29.71 -7.10
C LYS A 83 10.33 29.83 -5.93
N ASN A 84 9.74 28.73 -5.48
CA ASN A 84 8.80 28.71 -4.36
C ASN A 84 9.15 27.59 -3.36
N LYS A 85 9.99 27.90 -2.38
CA LYS A 85 10.48 26.95 -1.36
C LYS A 85 9.44 26.61 -0.28
N LYS A 86 8.35 27.39 -0.18
CA LYS A 86 7.30 27.20 0.83
C LYS A 86 6.04 26.53 0.27
N GLN A 87 5.94 26.34 -1.06
CA GLN A 87 4.76 25.73 -1.68
C GLN A 87 4.48 24.31 -1.19
N THR A 88 3.26 24.06 -0.76
CA THR A 88 2.80 22.80 -0.21
C THR A 88 1.84 22.11 -1.19
N TYR A 89 1.45 20.87 -0.89
CA TYR A 89 0.41 20.18 -1.66
C TYR A 89 -0.94 20.90 -1.58
N LYS A 90 -1.23 21.68 -0.52
CA LYS A 90 -2.46 22.49 -0.39
C LYS A 90 -2.51 23.61 -1.43
N ASP A 91 -1.37 24.27 -1.66
CA ASP A 91 -1.28 25.31 -2.68
C ASP A 91 -1.46 24.71 -4.09
N ILE A 92 -0.96 23.49 -4.29
CA ILE A 92 -1.15 22.76 -5.55
C ILE A 92 -2.62 22.42 -5.74
N LEU A 93 -3.29 21.87 -4.71
CA LEU A 93 -4.72 21.58 -4.75
C LEU A 93 -5.56 22.82 -5.08
N LYS A 94 -5.18 23.99 -4.55
CA LYS A 94 -5.88 25.26 -4.74
C LYS A 94 -5.67 25.86 -6.13
N ASN A 95 -4.44 25.77 -6.67
CA ASN A 95 -4.03 26.53 -7.86
C ASN A 95 -3.99 25.68 -9.13
N GLU A 96 -3.79 24.36 -9.01
CA GLU A 96 -3.69 23.48 -10.17
C GLU A 96 -5.06 23.04 -10.67
N LYS A 97 -5.37 23.45 -11.89
CA LYS A 97 -6.62 23.06 -12.57
C LYS A 97 -6.48 21.69 -13.24
N ASN A 98 -7.61 21.01 -13.40
CA ASN A 98 -7.73 19.75 -14.17
C ASN A 98 -6.91 18.58 -13.60
N LEU A 99 -6.64 18.56 -12.30
CA LEU A 99 -6.12 17.36 -11.65
C LEU A 99 -7.07 16.18 -11.89
N SER A 100 -6.51 15.02 -12.23
CA SER A 100 -7.29 13.82 -12.51
C SER A 100 -7.48 12.97 -11.25
N CYS A 101 -6.43 12.87 -10.47
CA CYS A 101 -6.41 12.09 -9.24
C CYS A 101 -5.22 12.49 -8.36
N ALA A 102 -5.28 12.04 -7.11
CA ALA A 102 -4.18 12.12 -6.16
C ALA A 102 -3.72 10.71 -5.74
N ILE A 103 -2.42 10.54 -5.56
CA ILE A 103 -1.81 9.37 -4.90
C ILE A 103 -1.17 9.87 -3.61
N VAL A 104 -1.69 9.41 -2.46
CA VAL A 104 -1.27 9.84 -1.13
C VAL A 104 -0.33 8.81 -0.53
N ALA A 105 0.96 9.17 -0.38
CA ALA A 105 2.02 8.32 0.16
C ALA A 105 2.85 9.08 1.19
N VAL A 106 2.20 9.46 2.27
CA VAL A 106 2.75 10.20 3.41
C VAL A 106 2.85 9.29 4.64
N PRO A 107 3.51 9.71 5.75
CA PRO A 107 3.46 8.98 7.01
C PRO A 107 2.03 8.77 7.52
N ASP A 108 1.77 7.61 8.13
CA ASP A 108 0.44 7.12 8.54
C ASP A 108 -0.43 8.14 9.26
N HIS A 109 0.16 8.89 10.19
CA HIS A 109 -0.55 9.90 11.00
C HIS A 109 -1.05 11.12 10.22
N LEU A 110 -0.62 11.28 8.97
CA LEU A 110 -1.05 12.37 8.08
C LEU A 110 -2.12 11.93 7.09
N HIS A 111 -2.42 10.62 6.97
CA HIS A 111 -3.31 10.08 5.95
C HIS A 111 -4.69 10.74 5.99
N TYR A 112 -5.34 10.77 7.16
CA TYR A 112 -6.68 11.37 7.28
C TYR A 112 -6.73 12.80 6.73
N GLN A 113 -5.82 13.66 7.18
CA GLN A 113 -5.81 15.05 6.76
C GLN A 113 -5.60 15.19 5.26
N VAL A 114 -4.58 14.50 4.71
CA VAL A 114 -4.21 14.65 3.29
C VAL A 114 -5.28 14.07 2.38
N ILE A 115 -5.84 12.90 2.71
CA ILE A 115 -6.93 12.29 1.96
C ILE A 115 -8.17 13.19 2.01
N ASN A 116 -8.51 13.69 3.20
CA ASN A 116 -9.67 14.58 3.37
C ASN A 116 -9.58 15.83 2.46
N GLU A 117 -8.41 16.46 2.41
CA GLU A 117 -8.17 17.62 1.54
C GLU A 117 -8.22 17.26 0.05
N CYS A 118 -7.73 16.08 -0.36
CA CYS A 118 -7.90 15.60 -1.74
C CYS A 118 -9.39 15.42 -2.10
N LEU A 119 -10.18 14.85 -1.18
CA LEU A 119 -11.62 14.69 -1.37
C LEU A 119 -12.35 16.04 -1.39
N ASP A 120 -11.91 17.05 -0.62
CA ASP A 120 -12.47 18.41 -0.66
C ASP A 120 -12.34 19.06 -2.05
N HIS A 121 -11.27 18.71 -2.77
CA HIS A 121 -11.01 19.14 -4.14
C HIS A 121 -11.51 18.15 -5.21
N ASP A 122 -12.46 17.27 -4.89
CA ASP A 122 -13.12 16.31 -5.78
C ASP A 122 -12.16 15.37 -6.53
N LEU A 123 -11.01 15.05 -5.92
CA LEU A 123 -10.01 14.20 -6.55
C LEU A 123 -10.25 12.72 -6.27
N HIS A 124 -10.28 11.91 -7.33
CA HIS A 124 -10.13 10.47 -7.21
C HIS A 124 -8.83 10.16 -6.48
N THR A 125 -8.88 9.33 -5.42
CA THR A 125 -7.75 9.23 -4.50
C THR A 125 -7.32 7.79 -4.27
N LEU A 126 -6.03 7.52 -4.48
CA LEU A 126 -5.35 6.31 -4.01
C LEU A 126 -4.56 6.68 -2.75
N ALA A 127 -4.86 6.04 -1.63
CA ALA A 127 -4.04 6.12 -0.43
C ALA A 127 -3.14 4.88 -0.32
N VAL A 128 -1.88 5.05 0.04
CA VAL A 128 -1.04 3.92 0.46
C VAL A 128 -1.53 3.45 1.84
N LYS A 129 -1.43 2.16 2.14
CA LYS A 129 -1.79 1.62 3.45
C LYS A 129 -0.91 2.20 4.59
N PRO A 130 -1.39 2.25 5.84
CA PRO A 130 -2.76 1.96 6.29
C PRO A 130 -3.72 3.05 5.84
N PHE A 131 -5.02 2.77 5.77
CA PHE A 131 -5.99 3.78 5.35
C PHE A 131 -6.02 4.97 6.29
N THR A 132 -6.34 4.73 7.56
CA THR A 132 -6.28 5.70 8.65
C THR A 132 -5.86 5.01 9.95
N ILE A 133 -5.57 5.81 11.00
CA ILE A 133 -5.22 5.30 12.34
C ILE A 133 -6.49 5.03 13.17
N LYS A 134 -7.57 5.80 12.93
CA LYS A 134 -8.81 5.74 13.70
C LYS A 134 -9.99 5.36 12.81
N THR A 135 -10.84 4.48 13.28
CA THR A 135 -12.08 4.07 12.59
C THR A 135 -13.02 5.26 12.35
N LYS A 136 -13.11 6.19 13.30
CA LYS A 136 -13.89 7.43 13.15
C LYS A 136 -13.45 8.24 11.93
N ASP A 137 -12.14 8.34 11.71
CA ASP A 137 -11.57 9.08 10.58
C ASP A 137 -11.83 8.36 9.25
N ALA A 138 -11.72 7.03 9.24
CA ALA A 138 -12.09 6.21 8.08
C ALA A 138 -13.57 6.42 7.68
N ARG A 139 -14.50 6.37 8.63
CA ARG A 139 -15.93 6.60 8.38
C ARG A 139 -16.19 7.97 7.76
N LYS A 140 -15.59 9.04 8.30
CA LYS A 140 -15.73 10.40 7.74
C LYS A 140 -15.25 10.48 6.29
N LEU A 141 -14.12 9.85 5.96
CA LEU A 141 -13.59 9.82 4.59
C LEU A 141 -14.51 9.03 3.65
N ILE A 142 -15.07 7.91 4.10
CA ILE A 142 -16.02 7.10 3.34
C ILE A 142 -17.30 7.91 3.06
N GLU A 143 -17.89 8.52 4.07
CA GLU A 143 -19.09 9.37 3.93
C GLU A 143 -18.85 10.51 2.93
N LYS A 144 -17.71 11.23 3.07
CA LYS A 144 -17.33 12.30 2.15
C LYS A 144 -17.13 11.80 0.72
N LYS A 145 -16.38 10.69 0.54
CA LYS A 145 -16.15 10.05 -0.75
C LYS A 145 -17.48 9.70 -1.44
N ASN A 146 -18.39 9.09 -0.69
CA ASN A 146 -19.69 8.66 -1.21
C ASN A 146 -20.58 9.85 -1.58
N LYS A 147 -20.66 10.87 -0.70
CA LYS A 147 -21.41 12.10 -0.98
C LYS A 147 -20.93 12.81 -2.25
N LYS A 148 -19.61 12.84 -2.46
CA LYS A 148 -18.99 13.49 -3.61
C LYS A 148 -18.84 12.56 -4.83
N LYS A 149 -19.25 11.30 -4.74
CA LYS A 149 -19.11 10.29 -5.80
C LYS A 149 -17.67 10.13 -6.30
N ILE A 150 -16.71 10.12 -5.38
CA ILE A 150 -15.28 10.03 -5.69
C ILE A 150 -14.84 8.57 -5.71
N PHE A 151 -14.05 8.18 -6.70
CA PHE A 151 -13.37 6.89 -6.73
C PHE A 151 -12.19 6.91 -5.77
N GLY A 152 -12.25 6.10 -4.72
CA GLY A 152 -11.25 6.01 -3.66
C GLY A 152 -10.81 4.59 -3.40
N LEU A 153 -9.50 4.33 -3.48
CA LEU A 153 -8.89 3.04 -3.18
C LEU A 153 -7.76 3.19 -2.15
N VAL A 154 -7.51 2.08 -1.43
CA VAL A 154 -6.30 1.93 -0.61
C VAL A 154 -5.41 0.87 -1.25
N GLU A 155 -4.13 1.16 -1.36
CA GLU A 155 -3.16 0.29 -1.99
C GLU A 155 -2.76 -0.85 -1.05
N PHE A 156 -3.37 -2.02 -1.26
CA PHE A 156 -3.02 -3.29 -0.63
C PHE A 156 -2.47 -4.26 -1.68
N HIS A 157 -1.26 -3.99 -2.15
CA HIS A 157 -0.61 -4.74 -3.24
C HIS A 157 -0.54 -6.24 -3.01
N LYS A 158 -0.55 -6.73 -1.76
CA LYS A 158 -0.55 -8.16 -1.47
C LYS A 158 -1.77 -8.92 -1.99
N ARG A 159 -2.89 -8.23 -2.24
CA ARG A 159 -4.04 -8.83 -2.90
C ARG A 159 -3.79 -9.21 -4.37
N PHE A 160 -2.75 -8.66 -5.00
CA PHE A 160 -2.34 -8.94 -6.37
C PHE A 160 -1.20 -9.97 -6.47
N ASP A 161 -0.61 -10.35 -5.33
CA ASP A 161 0.44 -11.36 -5.28
C ASP A 161 -0.11 -12.73 -5.65
N LYS A 162 0.52 -13.39 -6.62
CA LYS A 162 0.09 -14.71 -7.16
C LYS A 162 -0.06 -15.76 -6.05
N HIS A 163 0.82 -15.79 -5.05
CA HIS A 163 0.71 -16.70 -3.92
C HIS A 163 -0.61 -16.48 -3.15
N ASN A 164 -0.98 -15.24 -2.90
CA ASN A 164 -2.20 -14.90 -2.18
C ASN A 164 -3.46 -15.12 -3.03
N LEU A 165 -3.36 -14.94 -4.34
CA LEU A 165 -4.45 -15.30 -5.28
C LEU A 165 -4.67 -16.81 -5.35
N LEU A 166 -3.59 -17.61 -5.30
CA LEU A 166 -3.71 -19.07 -5.22
C LEU A 166 -4.39 -19.51 -3.91
N LEU A 167 -4.02 -18.92 -2.77
CA LEU A 167 -4.71 -19.17 -1.50
C LEU A 167 -6.19 -18.84 -1.61
N LYS A 168 -6.52 -17.66 -2.16
CA LYS A 168 -7.92 -17.25 -2.33
C LYS A 168 -8.68 -18.21 -3.26
N ASN A 169 -8.12 -18.59 -4.38
CA ASN A 169 -8.74 -19.54 -5.31
C ASN A 169 -8.98 -20.92 -4.65
N ALA A 170 -7.99 -21.42 -3.86
CA ALA A 170 -8.14 -22.68 -3.15
C ALA A 170 -9.20 -22.60 -2.03
N TYR A 171 -9.35 -21.45 -1.40
CA TYR A 171 -10.41 -21.20 -0.41
C TYR A 171 -11.80 -21.07 -1.08
N ASP A 172 -11.94 -20.27 -2.12
CA ASP A 172 -13.21 -20.03 -2.84
C ASP A 172 -13.74 -21.34 -3.48
N SER A 173 -12.83 -22.17 -4.00
CA SER A 173 -13.17 -23.50 -4.55
C SER A 173 -13.44 -24.56 -3.48
N LYS A 174 -13.45 -24.20 -2.19
CA LYS A 174 -13.69 -25.09 -1.05
C LYS A 174 -12.70 -26.26 -0.90
N ARG A 175 -11.56 -26.22 -1.60
CA ARG A 175 -10.51 -27.23 -1.48
C ARG A 175 -9.90 -27.31 -0.08
N LEU A 176 -9.84 -26.17 0.62
CA LEU A 176 -9.28 -26.07 1.96
C LEU A 176 -10.33 -26.27 3.07
N GLY A 177 -11.63 -26.27 2.74
CA GLY A 177 -12.72 -26.40 3.69
C GLY A 177 -12.97 -25.14 4.50
N ALA A 178 -13.56 -25.29 5.71
CA ALA A 178 -13.79 -24.19 6.64
C ALA A 178 -12.47 -23.74 7.28
N PRO A 179 -12.28 -22.43 7.54
CA PRO A 179 -11.05 -21.92 8.14
C PRO A 179 -10.98 -22.31 9.63
N LEU A 180 -9.80 -22.73 10.07
CA LEU A 180 -9.47 -23.01 11.48
C LEU A 180 -8.49 -21.96 11.99
N SER A 181 -7.41 -21.70 11.24
CA SER A 181 -6.45 -20.68 11.62
C SER A 181 -5.63 -20.13 10.44
N PHE A 182 -5.17 -18.88 10.62
CA PHE A 182 -4.08 -18.27 9.86
C PHE A 182 -2.90 -18.02 10.80
N ILE A 183 -1.69 -18.40 10.39
CA ILE A 183 -0.45 -18.12 11.10
C ILE A 183 0.41 -17.27 10.17
N VAL A 184 0.81 -16.10 10.63
CA VAL A 184 1.55 -15.12 9.83
C VAL A 184 2.79 -14.64 10.57
N GLU A 185 3.91 -14.67 9.88
CA GLU A 185 5.15 -14.01 10.27
C GLU A 185 5.50 -12.93 9.25
N TYR A 186 5.75 -11.71 9.73
CA TYR A 186 6.18 -10.61 8.86
C TYR A 186 7.17 -9.72 9.59
N SER A 187 8.42 -9.81 9.22
CA SER A 187 9.49 -9.03 9.82
C SER A 187 10.29 -8.24 8.79
N GLN A 188 11.01 -7.22 9.26
CA GLN A 188 11.76 -6.30 8.43
C GLN A 188 13.06 -5.90 9.12
N LYS A 189 14.09 -5.56 8.31
CA LYS A 189 15.42 -5.15 8.76
C LYS A 189 15.38 -3.94 9.69
N LYS A 190 16.27 -3.92 10.69
CA LYS A 190 16.44 -2.80 11.65
C LYS A 190 16.72 -1.46 10.99
N ILE A 191 17.42 -1.43 9.87
CA ILE A 191 17.73 -0.21 9.11
C ILE A 191 16.47 0.61 8.75
N VAL A 192 15.31 -0.07 8.63
CA VAL A 192 14.06 0.61 8.25
C VAL A 192 13.61 1.60 9.34
N PRO A 193 13.35 1.20 10.59
CA PRO A 193 13.01 2.15 11.65
C PRO A 193 14.19 3.02 12.07
N GLU A 194 15.44 2.52 12.03
CA GLU A 194 16.63 3.22 12.50
C GLU A 194 17.05 4.37 11.56
N GLU A 195 16.96 4.19 10.25
CA GLU A 195 17.45 5.17 9.28
C GLU A 195 16.36 5.69 8.33
N LEU A 196 15.66 4.78 7.63
CA LEU A 196 14.72 5.17 6.59
C LEU A 196 13.50 5.91 7.15
N PHE A 197 13.05 5.53 8.34
CA PHE A 197 11.90 6.11 9.04
C PHE A 197 12.25 6.87 10.31
N LYS A 198 13.53 7.13 10.57
CA LYS A 198 14.04 7.77 11.78
C LYS A 198 13.21 8.97 12.25
N THR A 199 12.73 9.79 11.33
CA THR A 199 11.98 11.02 11.65
C THR A 199 10.52 10.81 12.05
N TRP A 200 9.97 9.60 11.88
CA TRP A 200 8.56 9.33 12.12
C TRP A 200 8.24 7.92 12.64
N ALA A 201 9.23 7.02 12.75
CA ALA A 201 9.03 5.66 13.25
C ALA A 201 8.34 5.63 14.63
N TYR A 202 8.59 6.63 15.49
CA TYR A 202 7.95 6.78 16.80
C TYR A 202 6.44 7.14 16.74
N LYS A 203 5.92 7.52 15.56
CA LYS A 203 4.50 7.85 15.31
C LYS A 203 3.70 6.69 14.74
N THR A 204 4.33 5.56 14.51
CA THR A 204 3.73 4.34 14.00
C THR A 204 4.29 3.12 14.75
N ASN A 205 3.86 1.94 14.42
CA ASN A 205 4.45 0.68 14.87
C ASN A 205 4.43 -0.36 13.75
N ILE A 206 5.13 -1.45 13.97
CA ILE A 206 5.31 -2.51 12.98
C ILE A 206 3.99 -3.19 12.58
N LEU A 207 3.04 -3.34 13.50
CA LEU A 207 1.72 -3.90 13.20
C LEU A 207 0.95 -3.00 12.22
N GLN A 208 0.96 -1.69 12.47
CA GLN A 208 0.31 -0.70 11.61
C GLN A 208 1.00 -0.59 10.25
N TYR A 209 2.33 -0.66 10.24
CA TYR A 209 3.10 -0.49 9.01
C TYR A 209 3.11 -1.75 8.13
N LEU A 210 3.35 -2.94 8.71
CA LEU A 210 3.42 -4.22 7.98
C LEU A 210 2.22 -5.13 8.24
N GLY A 211 1.86 -5.33 9.50
CA GLY A 211 0.82 -6.27 9.89
C GLY A 211 -0.53 -6.02 9.22
N VAL A 212 -0.82 -4.75 8.93
CA VAL A 212 -2.04 -4.33 8.23
C VAL A 212 -2.29 -5.09 6.92
N HIS A 213 -1.24 -5.45 6.18
CA HIS A 213 -1.36 -6.21 4.94
C HIS A 213 -1.98 -7.60 5.16
N TYR A 214 -1.63 -8.25 6.27
CA TYR A 214 -2.14 -9.59 6.55
C TYR A 214 -3.47 -9.60 7.28
N VAL A 215 -3.81 -8.52 7.97
CA VAL A 215 -5.19 -8.27 8.43
C VAL A 215 -6.11 -8.12 7.22
N ASP A 216 -5.73 -7.31 6.26
CA ASP A 216 -6.45 -7.14 5.01
C ASP A 216 -6.54 -8.45 4.20
N LEU A 217 -5.45 -9.21 4.14
CA LEU A 217 -5.39 -10.47 3.39
C LEU A 217 -6.37 -11.53 3.93
N VAL A 218 -6.49 -11.67 5.25
CA VAL A 218 -7.47 -12.59 5.85
C VAL A 218 -8.89 -12.19 5.46
N TYR A 219 -9.22 -10.91 5.52
CA TYR A 219 -10.50 -10.41 5.02
C TYR A 219 -10.67 -10.68 3.52
N PHE A 220 -9.66 -10.40 2.71
CA PHE A 220 -9.69 -10.62 1.26
C PHE A 220 -9.97 -12.07 0.91
N VAL A 221 -9.31 -13.01 1.58
CA VAL A 221 -9.47 -14.45 1.35
C VAL A 221 -10.83 -14.96 1.82
N THR A 222 -11.24 -14.61 3.05
CA THR A 222 -12.37 -15.26 3.73
C THR A 222 -13.66 -14.47 3.73
N ARG A 223 -13.60 -13.16 3.50
CA ARG A 223 -14.72 -12.22 3.69
C ARG A 223 -15.34 -12.30 5.10
N ALA A 224 -14.56 -12.75 6.09
CA ALA A 224 -14.97 -12.86 7.48
C ALA A 224 -14.95 -11.49 8.18
N THR A 225 -15.74 -11.38 9.25
CA THR A 225 -15.78 -10.18 10.10
C THR A 225 -14.83 -10.36 11.28
N PRO A 226 -13.93 -9.42 11.58
CA PRO A 226 -13.11 -9.48 12.79
C PRO A 226 -13.96 -9.18 14.04
N VAL A 227 -13.77 -9.94 15.12
CA VAL A 227 -14.60 -9.88 16.32
C VAL A 227 -13.88 -9.18 17.47
N ARG A 228 -12.69 -9.64 17.79
CA ARG A 228 -11.85 -9.11 18.86
C ARG A 228 -10.37 -9.40 18.60
N VAL A 229 -9.51 -8.66 19.26
CA VAL A 229 -8.05 -8.79 19.14
C VAL A 229 -7.38 -8.66 20.51
N LEU A 230 -6.33 -9.44 20.70
CA LEU A 230 -5.35 -9.31 21.77
C LEU A 230 -3.99 -9.04 21.14
N ALA A 231 -3.24 -8.08 21.67
CA ALA A 231 -1.91 -7.73 21.17
C ALA A 231 -0.91 -7.56 22.32
N ILE A 232 0.26 -8.17 22.16
CA ILE A 232 1.40 -8.09 23.09
C ILE A 232 2.57 -7.50 22.32
N GLY A 233 3.27 -6.53 22.90
CA GLY A 233 4.37 -5.84 22.24
C GLY A 233 5.60 -5.68 23.12
N GLN A 234 6.79 -5.80 22.53
CA GLN A 234 8.08 -5.63 23.19
C GLN A 234 8.76 -4.35 22.71
N LYS A 235 9.34 -3.60 23.65
CA LYS A 235 10.13 -2.39 23.40
C LYS A 235 11.48 -2.51 24.12
N ASN A 236 12.52 -2.82 23.40
CA ASN A 236 13.87 -2.94 23.96
C ASN A 236 14.91 -2.30 23.03
N TRP A 237 15.18 -2.92 21.88
CA TRP A 237 16.23 -2.48 20.96
C TRP A 237 16.02 -1.07 20.43
N LEU A 238 14.86 -0.81 19.82
CA LEU A 238 14.56 0.51 19.25
C LEU A 238 14.48 1.60 20.31
N LYS A 239 13.97 1.27 21.51
CA LYS A 239 13.95 2.19 22.64
C LYS A 239 15.37 2.59 23.08
N LYS A 240 16.32 1.63 23.13
CA LYS A 240 17.75 1.91 23.41
C LYS A 240 18.39 2.79 22.34
N LYS A 241 17.88 2.79 21.10
CA LYS A 241 18.30 3.65 19.99
C LYS A 241 17.57 5.01 19.95
N GLY A 242 16.79 5.35 20.98
CA GLY A 242 16.01 6.60 21.07
C GLY A 242 14.73 6.60 20.21
N ILE A 243 14.31 5.44 19.68
CA ILE A 243 13.12 5.32 18.85
C ILE A 243 12.01 4.65 19.68
N ASN A 244 11.07 5.44 20.19
CA ASN A 244 10.00 4.95 21.05
C ASN A 244 8.89 4.26 20.24
N THR A 245 9.18 3.08 19.72
CA THR A 245 8.20 2.19 19.08
C THR A 245 8.46 0.73 19.48
N TYR A 246 7.64 -0.20 19.00
CA TYR A 246 7.78 -1.63 19.31
C TYR A 246 8.81 -2.28 18.39
N ASP A 247 9.68 -3.10 18.98
CA ASP A 247 10.58 -4.01 18.26
C ASP A 247 9.79 -5.13 17.59
N SER A 248 8.82 -5.66 18.34
CA SER A 248 7.98 -6.79 17.95
C SER A 248 6.58 -6.65 18.53
N ILE A 249 5.59 -7.12 17.80
CA ILE A 249 4.20 -7.24 18.26
C ILE A 249 3.66 -8.59 17.80
N GLN A 250 3.01 -9.31 18.73
CA GLN A 250 2.22 -10.50 18.47
C GLN A 250 0.75 -10.18 18.68
N CYS A 251 -0.10 -10.62 17.74
CA CYS A 251 -1.54 -10.45 17.82
C CYS A 251 -2.25 -11.79 17.65
N ILE A 252 -3.35 -11.97 18.38
CA ILE A 252 -4.36 -12.99 18.13
C ILE A 252 -5.65 -12.25 17.78
N ILE A 253 -6.19 -12.50 16.58
CA ILE A 253 -7.42 -11.89 16.09
C ILE A 253 -8.46 -13.00 15.91
N GLU A 254 -9.61 -12.88 16.54
CA GLU A 254 -10.76 -13.76 16.32
C GLU A 254 -11.59 -13.22 15.17
N TRP A 255 -11.87 -14.07 14.19
CA TRP A 255 -12.69 -13.81 13.02
C TRP A 255 -13.93 -14.67 13.02
N LYS A 256 -14.98 -14.21 12.34
CA LYS A 256 -16.25 -14.95 12.18
C LYS A 256 -16.69 -14.89 10.72
N THR A 257 -16.89 -16.05 10.08
CA THR A 257 -17.40 -16.15 8.71
C THR A 257 -18.88 -15.77 8.65
N LYS A 258 -19.42 -15.58 7.44
CA LYS A 258 -20.86 -15.37 7.24
C LYS A 258 -21.72 -16.55 7.74
N SER A 259 -21.16 -17.76 7.73
CA SER A 259 -21.79 -19.00 8.27
C SER A 259 -21.53 -19.20 9.77
N ASN A 260 -21.16 -18.15 10.52
CA ASN A 260 -20.89 -18.15 11.97
C ASN A 260 -19.72 -19.02 12.44
N ILE A 261 -18.87 -19.53 11.53
CA ILE A 261 -17.67 -20.28 11.92
C ILE A 261 -16.63 -19.30 12.47
N LYS A 262 -16.15 -19.57 13.66
CA LYS A 262 -15.05 -18.81 14.28
C LYS A 262 -13.71 -19.43 13.96
N PHE A 263 -12.72 -18.60 13.68
CA PHE A 263 -11.33 -18.98 13.48
C PHE A 263 -10.39 -17.90 13.98
N THR A 264 -9.09 -18.23 14.12
CA THR A 264 -8.10 -17.30 14.62
C THR A 264 -7.06 -16.93 13.56
N GLN A 265 -6.56 -15.71 13.66
CA GLN A 265 -5.34 -15.29 13.00
C GLN A 265 -4.28 -15.00 14.08
N THR A 266 -3.16 -15.69 14.05
CA THR A 266 -1.95 -15.34 14.80
C THR A 266 -1.03 -14.56 13.86
N LEU A 267 -0.63 -13.37 14.30
CA LEU A 267 0.22 -12.47 13.52
C LEU A 267 1.41 -12.03 14.36
N SER A 268 2.61 -12.44 13.96
CA SER A 268 3.87 -12.01 14.55
C SER A 268 4.58 -11.05 13.60
N VAL A 269 4.82 -9.82 14.05
CA VAL A 269 5.48 -8.79 13.26
C VAL A 269 6.63 -8.15 14.02
N ASN A 270 7.76 -7.90 13.36
CA ASN A 270 8.89 -7.26 14.01
C ASN A 270 9.71 -6.35 13.08
N TRP A 271 10.47 -5.43 13.68
CA TRP A 271 11.37 -4.48 13.01
C TRP A 271 12.84 -4.70 13.40
N ILE A 272 13.18 -5.92 13.78
CA ILE A 272 14.50 -6.24 14.32
C ILE A 272 15.23 -7.33 13.54
N ASP A 273 14.85 -7.61 12.30
CA ASP A 273 15.61 -8.53 11.47
C ASP A 273 17.03 -7.99 11.26
N PRO A 274 18.04 -8.88 11.22
CA PRO A 274 19.42 -8.49 10.94
C PRO A 274 19.53 -7.71 9.61
N ASN A 275 20.37 -6.66 9.58
CA ASN A 275 20.59 -5.88 8.37
C ASN A 275 21.25 -6.71 7.25
N ASN A 276 21.95 -7.79 7.58
CA ASN A 276 22.54 -8.74 6.64
C ASN A 276 21.59 -9.85 6.16
N SER A 277 20.30 -9.78 6.51
CA SER A 277 19.29 -10.68 5.94
C SER A 277 19.29 -10.62 4.41
N THR A 278 19.03 -11.74 3.75
CA THR A 278 19.09 -11.89 2.28
C THR A 278 18.03 -11.06 1.53
N ALA A 279 16.94 -10.71 2.21
CA ALA A 279 15.89 -9.85 1.68
C ALA A 279 15.52 -8.74 2.70
N MET A 280 14.83 -7.71 2.25
CA MET A 280 14.37 -6.60 3.09
C MET A 280 13.39 -7.07 4.17
N SER A 281 12.61 -8.10 3.90
CA SER A 281 11.55 -8.60 4.76
C SER A 281 11.44 -10.11 4.69
N THR A 282 11.20 -10.75 5.83
CA THR A 282 10.77 -12.15 5.94
C THR A 282 9.24 -12.17 6.01
N GLN A 283 8.60 -13.05 5.23
CA GLN A 283 7.15 -13.07 5.11
C GLN A 283 6.67 -14.51 4.91
N LYS A 284 5.91 -15.02 5.86
CA LYS A 284 5.34 -16.37 5.80
C LYS A 284 3.87 -16.34 6.16
N ILE A 285 3.09 -17.18 5.49
CA ILE A 285 1.69 -17.42 5.80
C ILE A 285 1.38 -18.91 5.75
N LYS A 286 0.68 -19.39 6.76
CA LYS A 286 0.09 -20.73 6.83
C LYS A 286 -1.40 -20.58 7.07
N PHE A 287 -2.20 -21.23 6.25
CA PHE A 287 -3.63 -21.42 6.45
C PHE A 287 -3.90 -22.86 6.80
N LEU A 288 -4.72 -23.08 7.80
CA LEU A 288 -5.26 -24.39 8.18
C LEU A 288 -6.77 -24.36 8.02
N GLY A 289 -7.29 -25.30 7.29
CA GLY A 289 -8.72 -25.52 7.09
C GLY A 289 -9.13 -26.98 7.35
N THR A 290 -10.41 -27.24 7.39
CA THR A 290 -10.96 -28.58 7.74
C THR A 290 -10.69 -29.65 6.68
N LYS A 291 -10.31 -29.26 5.46
CA LYS A 291 -10.03 -30.20 4.34
C LYS A 291 -8.59 -30.11 3.82
N GLY A 292 -7.81 -29.12 4.28
CA GLY A 292 -6.46 -28.96 3.79
C GLY A 292 -5.76 -27.75 4.38
N ASN A 293 -4.51 -27.57 3.99
CA ASN A 293 -3.68 -26.45 4.41
C ASN A 293 -3.04 -25.77 3.19
N PHE A 294 -2.56 -24.56 3.41
CA PHE A 294 -1.76 -23.79 2.46
C PHE A 294 -0.59 -23.15 3.21
N GLU A 295 0.59 -23.23 2.62
CA GLU A 295 1.78 -22.56 3.15
C GLU A 295 2.47 -21.78 2.03
N SER A 296 2.97 -20.58 2.35
CA SER A 296 3.77 -19.76 1.44
C SER A 296 4.85 -19.00 2.18
N ASP A 297 6.09 -19.19 1.76
CA ASP A 297 7.20 -18.29 2.08
C ASP A 297 7.30 -17.25 0.96
N GLN A 298 6.89 -16.02 1.26
CA GLN A 298 6.84 -14.94 0.28
C GLN A 298 8.18 -14.18 0.15
N LYS A 299 9.19 -14.52 0.97
CA LYS A 299 10.58 -14.10 0.77
C LYS A 299 11.26 -15.04 -0.21
N ALA A 300 11.24 -16.34 0.08
CA ALA A 300 11.86 -17.35 -0.74
C ALA A 300 10.98 -17.69 -1.96
N ARG A 301 11.25 -17.00 -3.07
CA ARG A 301 10.55 -17.19 -4.35
C ARG A 301 11.26 -18.16 -5.30
N GLY A 302 12.14 -19.03 -4.76
CA GLY A 302 12.95 -19.97 -5.51
C GLY A 302 14.13 -19.32 -6.24
N ILE A 303 14.46 -18.06 -5.92
CA ILE A 303 15.56 -17.32 -6.56
C ILE A 303 16.58 -16.96 -5.49
N LYS A 304 17.85 -17.30 -5.77
CA LYS A 304 19.01 -16.94 -4.97
C LYS A 304 20.12 -16.47 -5.88
N ILE A 305 20.68 -15.31 -5.60
CA ILE A 305 21.84 -14.77 -6.31
C ILE A 305 23.01 -14.76 -5.35
N VAL A 306 24.11 -15.33 -5.78
CA VAL A 306 25.38 -15.35 -5.05
C VAL A 306 26.45 -14.78 -5.95
N SER A 307 27.18 -13.77 -5.51
CA SER A 307 28.30 -13.19 -6.25
C SER A 307 29.44 -12.85 -5.30
N ASP A 308 30.64 -12.69 -5.84
CA ASP A 308 31.83 -12.36 -5.05
C ASP A 308 31.75 -10.95 -4.43
N ASP A 309 31.05 -10.02 -5.10
CA ASP A 309 30.96 -8.61 -4.71
C ASP A 309 29.79 -8.29 -3.76
N THR A 310 28.81 -9.16 -3.65
CA THR A 310 27.59 -8.92 -2.87
C THR A 310 27.27 -10.07 -1.93
N HIS A 311 26.51 -9.75 -0.88
CA HIS A 311 25.94 -10.80 -0.04
C HIS A 311 24.94 -11.64 -0.82
N VAL A 312 24.62 -12.81 -0.31
CA VAL A 312 23.52 -13.64 -0.83
C VAL A 312 22.22 -12.84 -0.85
N GLU A 313 21.60 -12.75 -2.02
CA GLU A 313 20.34 -12.06 -2.23
C GLU A 313 19.22 -13.04 -2.58
N GLU A 314 18.05 -12.82 -2.01
CA GLU A 314 16.80 -13.52 -2.34
C GLU A 314 15.79 -12.48 -2.86
N PRO A 315 15.92 -12.04 -4.14
CA PRO A 315 15.04 -11.02 -4.69
C PRO A 315 13.61 -11.55 -4.88
N ASN A 316 12.63 -10.66 -4.71
CA ASN A 316 11.24 -10.94 -5.06
C ASN A 316 10.93 -10.37 -6.46
N PRO A 317 10.93 -11.20 -7.51
CA PRO A 317 10.74 -10.73 -8.88
C PRO A 317 9.30 -10.30 -9.15
N ASP A 318 8.36 -10.73 -8.31
CA ASP A 318 6.94 -10.51 -8.51
C ASP A 318 6.43 -9.17 -7.94
N PHE A 319 7.25 -8.42 -7.18
CA PHE A 319 6.76 -7.21 -6.49
C PHE A 319 6.79 -5.95 -7.38
N ASN A 320 7.98 -5.43 -7.67
CA ASN A 320 8.19 -4.20 -8.44
C ASN A 320 9.57 -4.22 -9.14
N MET A 321 9.93 -5.36 -9.68
CA MET A 321 11.24 -5.58 -10.26
C MET A 321 11.41 -4.84 -11.58
N ALA A 322 12.60 -4.30 -11.79
CA ALA A 322 13.03 -3.70 -13.04
C ALA A 322 13.69 -4.76 -13.92
N PHE A 323 13.20 -4.93 -15.14
CA PHE A 323 13.74 -5.85 -16.14
C PHE A 323 14.27 -5.07 -17.33
N GLN A 324 15.40 -5.53 -17.87
CA GLN A 324 15.91 -5.02 -19.12
C GLN A 324 15.16 -5.68 -20.27
N GLU A 325 14.50 -4.89 -21.10
CA GLU A 325 13.74 -5.35 -22.25
C GLU A 325 14.30 -4.66 -23.51
N GLY A 326 15.19 -5.36 -24.21
CA GLY A 326 15.96 -4.78 -25.29
C GLY A 326 16.80 -3.61 -24.78
N ASN A 327 16.54 -2.41 -25.28
CA ASN A 327 17.28 -1.20 -24.93
C ASN A 327 16.62 -0.34 -23.84
N ARG A 328 15.53 -0.82 -23.19
CA ARG A 328 14.78 -0.08 -22.17
C ARG A 328 14.58 -0.91 -20.90
N THR A 329 14.30 -0.23 -19.79
CA THR A 329 13.87 -0.86 -18.54
C THR A 329 12.35 -0.80 -18.40
N GLU A 330 11.75 -1.93 -18.05
CA GLU A 330 10.33 -2.08 -17.70
C GLU A 330 10.19 -2.54 -16.25
N TRP A 331 9.17 -2.05 -15.56
CA TRP A 331 8.84 -2.49 -14.20
C TRP A 331 7.63 -3.41 -14.23
N ARG A 332 7.77 -4.58 -13.62
CA ARG A 332 6.72 -5.60 -13.56
C ARG A 332 6.48 -6.04 -12.12
N GLY A 333 5.29 -6.55 -11.83
CA GLY A 333 4.94 -7.16 -10.57
C GLY A 333 3.66 -6.64 -9.94
N TYR A 334 3.26 -7.28 -8.85
CA TYR A 334 1.98 -7.03 -8.20
C TYR A 334 1.87 -5.63 -7.55
N GLY A 335 2.97 -5.03 -7.14
CA GLY A 335 3.00 -3.64 -6.68
C GLY A 335 2.72 -2.65 -7.81
N ILE A 336 3.25 -2.93 -9.01
CA ILE A 336 2.97 -2.14 -10.22
C ILE A 336 1.49 -2.28 -10.61
N GLN A 337 0.96 -3.52 -10.58
CA GLN A 337 -0.44 -3.81 -10.92
C GLN A 337 -1.43 -3.08 -10.00
N ALA A 338 -1.19 -3.06 -8.70
CA ALA A 338 -2.06 -2.41 -7.73
C ALA A 338 -2.28 -0.92 -8.03
N ILE A 339 -1.23 -0.21 -8.43
CA ILE A 339 -1.28 1.22 -8.72
C ILE A 339 -1.82 1.48 -10.14
N THR A 340 -1.37 0.72 -11.13
CA THR A 340 -1.88 0.86 -12.52
C THR A 340 -3.37 0.56 -12.61
N GLN A 341 -3.89 -0.33 -11.77
CA GLN A 341 -5.32 -0.61 -11.64
C GLN A 341 -6.12 0.64 -11.25
N PHE A 342 -5.68 1.38 -10.21
CA PHE A 342 -6.30 2.64 -9.82
C PHE A 342 -6.29 3.67 -10.97
N LEU A 343 -5.13 3.85 -11.61
CA LEU A 343 -4.99 4.81 -12.72
C LEU A 343 -5.89 4.44 -13.90
N SER A 344 -6.06 3.14 -14.18
CA SER A 344 -6.98 2.63 -15.20
C SER A 344 -8.44 2.94 -14.85
N GLY A 345 -8.82 2.83 -13.55
CA GLY A 345 -10.11 3.23 -13.04
C GLY A 345 -10.40 4.70 -13.27
N VAL A 346 -9.50 5.56 -12.86
CA VAL A 346 -9.62 7.00 -13.06
C VAL A 346 -9.77 7.34 -14.56
N ARG A 347 -9.01 6.68 -15.44
CA ARG A 347 -9.10 6.90 -16.87
C ARG A 347 -10.45 6.51 -17.43
N LYS A 348 -11.00 5.37 -17.04
CA LYS A 348 -12.33 4.90 -17.48
C LYS A 348 -13.44 5.84 -17.04
N ILE A 349 -13.39 6.33 -15.79
CA ILE A 349 -14.37 7.30 -15.27
C ILE A 349 -14.34 8.60 -16.09
N LYS A 350 -13.16 9.09 -16.47
CA LYS A 350 -13.02 10.34 -17.24
C LYS A 350 -13.40 10.22 -18.70
N ASN A 351 -13.37 9.03 -19.29
CA ASN A 351 -13.85 8.80 -20.64
C ASN A 351 -15.39 8.74 -20.63
N LYS A 352 -16.03 9.83 -21.06
CA LYS A 352 -17.46 10.21 -20.93
C LYS A 352 -18.53 9.11 -21.13
N ASN A 353 -18.21 7.95 -21.65
CA ASN A 353 -19.15 6.83 -21.81
C ASN A 353 -19.63 6.22 -20.47
N PHE A 354 -19.00 6.58 -19.35
CA PHE A 354 -19.40 6.15 -18.00
C PHE A 354 -20.19 7.23 -17.22
N ILE A 355 -20.07 8.51 -17.59
CA ILE A 355 -20.63 9.65 -16.83
C ILE A 355 -22.08 9.97 -17.24
N ASN A 356 -22.51 9.60 -18.45
CA ASN A 356 -23.87 9.88 -18.96
C ASN A 356 -24.95 8.90 -18.47
N SER A 357 -24.61 7.94 -17.64
CA SER A 357 -25.63 7.18 -16.92
C SER A 357 -25.88 7.85 -15.57
N ASN A 358 -27.13 8.16 -15.23
CA ASN A 358 -27.62 8.52 -13.88
C ASN A 358 -27.36 7.41 -12.83
N TYR A 359 -26.19 6.79 -12.82
CA TYR A 359 -25.86 5.45 -12.40
C TYR A 359 -24.82 5.38 -11.29
N TYR A 360 -24.86 6.33 -10.36
CA TYR A 360 -24.17 6.19 -9.09
C TYR A 360 -25.12 5.67 -8.01
N ASN A 361 -25.73 4.51 -8.25
CA ASN A 361 -26.37 3.73 -7.20
C ASN A 361 -25.36 2.72 -6.62
N LYS A 362 -25.49 2.39 -5.32
CA LYS A 362 -24.62 1.47 -4.56
C LYS A 362 -24.43 0.11 -5.25
N SER A 363 -25.46 -0.36 -5.98
CA SER A 363 -25.41 -1.58 -6.81
C SER A 363 -24.45 -1.50 -8.00
N LYS A 364 -24.10 -0.29 -8.46
CA LYS A 364 -23.24 -0.08 -9.62
C LYS A 364 -21.80 0.29 -9.28
N GLU A 365 -21.55 0.77 -8.07
CA GLU A 365 -20.20 0.77 -7.49
C GLU A 365 -19.71 -0.67 -7.37
N ASP A 366 -20.58 -1.60 -6.96
CA ASP A 366 -20.30 -3.05 -6.94
C ASP A 366 -20.06 -3.61 -8.36
N GLU A 367 -20.78 -3.14 -9.36
CA GLU A 367 -20.60 -3.53 -10.76
C GLU A 367 -19.34 -2.92 -11.38
N PHE A 368 -19.01 -1.67 -11.05
CA PHE A 368 -17.76 -1.01 -11.40
C PHE A 368 -16.58 -1.74 -10.77
N PHE A 369 -16.67 -2.15 -9.48
CA PHE A 369 -15.65 -2.97 -8.82
C PHE A 369 -15.59 -4.40 -9.35
N LYS A 370 -16.66 -4.98 -9.85
CA LYS A 370 -16.64 -6.25 -10.59
C LYS A 370 -15.86 -6.14 -11.90
N TYR A 371 -15.94 -5.00 -12.57
CA TYR A 371 -15.12 -4.70 -13.77
C TYR A 371 -13.67 -4.37 -13.41
N PHE A 372 -13.41 -3.79 -12.23
CA PHE A 372 -12.10 -3.57 -11.67
C PHE A 372 -11.71 -4.78 -10.86
N ASN A 373 -10.76 -5.51 -11.39
CA ASN A 373 -10.12 -6.68 -10.84
C ASN A 373 -10.41 -6.85 -9.33
N PHE A 374 -11.00 -7.93 -8.97
CA PHE A 374 -11.37 -8.44 -7.66
C PHE A 374 -10.37 -8.13 -6.51
N SER A 375 -9.11 -7.80 -6.84
CA SER A 375 -8.03 -7.50 -5.89
C SER A 375 -7.96 -6.04 -5.42
N SER A 376 -8.72 -5.11 -6.01
CA SER A 376 -8.75 -3.72 -5.55
C SER A 376 -9.42 -3.58 -4.18
N THR A 377 -8.93 -2.64 -3.36
CA THR A 377 -9.45 -2.41 -2.01
C THR A 377 -10.11 -1.06 -1.92
N SER A 378 -11.41 -1.01 -1.70
CA SER A 378 -12.15 0.23 -1.46
C SER A 378 -11.81 0.82 -0.08
N PHE A 379 -12.20 2.08 0.16
CA PHE A 379 -12.10 2.69 1.48
C PHE A 379 -12.90 1.93 2.54
N GLU A 380 -14.06 1.41 2.16
CA GLU A 380 -14.95 0.60 3.02
C GLU A 380 -14.25 -0.69 3.47
N GLU A 381 -13.66 -1.43 2.54
CA GLU A 381 -12.90 -2.64 2.87
C GLU A 381 -11.66 -2.33 3.72
N ALA A 382 -10.94 -1.27 3.39
CA ALA A 382 -9.74 -0.86 4.13
C ALA A 382 -10.06 -0.40 5.56
N ALA A 383 -11.27 0.11 5.81
CA ALA A 383 -11.72 0.49 7.15
C ALA A 383 -11.79 -0.70 8.11
N ILE A 384 -12.00 -1.92 7.61
CA ILE A 384 -11.97 -3.16 8.41
C ILE A 384 -10.60 -3.34 9.04
N SER A 385 -9.53 -3.24 8.25
CA SER A 385 -8.16 -3.29 8.77
C SER A 385 -7.87 -2.16 9.75
N THR A 386 -8.37 -0.95 9.50
CA THR A 386 -8.25 0.18 10.44
C THR A 386 -8.88 -0.14 11.80
N ALA A 387 -10.08 -0.75 11.82
CA ALA A 387 -10.77 -1.12 13.05
C ALA A 387 -9.96 -2.16 13.86
N VAL A 388 -9.41 -3.17 13.19
CA VAL A 388 -8.53 -4.17 13.84
C VAL A 388 -7.30 -3.50 14.44
N LEU A 389 -6.61 -2.65 13.67
CA LEU A 389 -5.40 -1.96 14.13
C LEU A 389 -5.68 -1.02 15.31
N GLU A 390 -6.80 -0.28 15.27
CA GLU A 390 -7.20 0.60 16.38
C GLU A 390 -7.45 -0.21 17.65
N ALA A 391 -8.16 -1.34 17.55
CA ALA A 391 -8.41 -2.24 18.67
C ALA A 391 -7.11 -2.89 19.19
N ALA A 392 -6.23 -3.34 18.30
CA ALA A 392 -4.92 -3.89 18.69
C ALA A 392 -4.05 -2.85 19.41
N ASN A 393 -4.02 -1.61 18.94
CA ASN A 393 -3.32 -0.52 19.63
C ASN A 393 -3.93 -0.19 21.00
N LYS A 394 -5.25 -0.37 21.19
CA LYS A 394 -5.89 -0.29 22.50
C LYS A 394 -5.46 -1.45 23.40
N SER A 395 -5.41 -2.68 22.89
CA SER A 395 -4.92 -3.84 23.63
C SER A 395 -3.49 -3.63 24.14
N LEU A 396 -2.57 -3.17 23.28
CA LEU A 396 -1.18 -2.85 23.66
C LEU A 396 -1.07 -1.80 24.78
N LYS A 397 -2.04 -0.90 24.90
CA LYS A 397 -2.08 0.14 25.95
C LYS A 397 -2.78 -0.32 27.22
N ASN A 398 -3.63 -1.34 27.14
CA ASN A 398 -4.45 -1.87 28.20
C ASN A 398 -3.95 -3.25 28.68
N ASN A 399 -2.68 -3.34 29.02
CA ASN A 399 -2.04 -4.53 29.55
C ASN A 399 -2.35 -5.81 28.75
N SER A 400 -2.38 -5.69 27.43
CA SER A 400 -2.64 -6.81 26.51
C SER A 400 -4.00 -7.51 26.74
N ASN A 401 -5.01 -6.78 27.15
CA ASN A 401 -6.35 -7.33 27.30
C ASN A 401 -7.10 -7.39 25.95
N TRP A 402 -8.00 -8.36 25.82
CA TRP A 402 -8.88 -8.48 24.66
C TRP A 402 -9.67 -7.20 24.41
N GLN A 403 -9.68 -6.74 23.16
CA GLN A 403 -10.46 -5.58 22.71
C GLN A 403 -11.47 -6.02 21.65
N LYS A 404 -12.74 -5.65 21.84
CA LYS A 404 -13.77 -5.80 20.80
C LYS A 404 -13.44 -4.87 19.61
N ILE A 405 -13.65 -5.36 18.41
CA ILE A 405 -13.51 -4.59 17.17
C ILE A 405 -14.91 -4.03 16.82
N LYS A 406 -14.99 -2.70 16.62
CA LYS A 406 -16.24 -1.96 16.38
C LYS A 406 -16.30 -1.42 14.95
#